data_eadf9c34eccd5f98367b2218e6bef87d
#
_entry.id   eadf9c34eccd5f98367b2218e6bef87d
#
_cell.length_a   1.000
_cell.length_b   1.000
_cell.length_c   1.000
_cell.angle_alpha   90.00
_cell.angle_beta   90.00
_cell.angle_gamma   90.00
#
_symmetry.space_group_name_H-M   'P 1'
#
loop_
_entity.id
_entity.type
_entity.pdbx_description
1 polymer ?
#
loop_
_entity_poly.entity_id
_entity_poly.type
_entity_poly.pdbx_seq_one_letter_code
_entity_poly.pdbx_strand_id
1 'polypeptide(L)'
;MEDEKNRRLHDCSEDLDLCPICYEVCPHSEALLLRTQKFVSDAPVKNEALGYYRKIVLAQATDPKLRALSRGGGVVTSLLTYGVEKKRFDSAIVSKAEPENPAKPKASVAIVPDDIISAVGSKFFPSPVAKAYGSAVYGYGKTKIAFVGVPCHVLALRKIEAWHHKIGENLAITIGLFCFGTFSMAPLLKYIEDNYHIKPSEIKYLRLSSKFVVQTEKDVIRIPISEIENIIMPSCRTCTDFTAELADISIGSAYPLEEWSTVIIRTKAGEEFFYDAVENGVINTWVIEQEPEVYERVVRAALQKRTAALQEAKKFEEKFGYLPVLMLRETDDALAHVKVEDIMTKNVKTVRADINVSELLDLMAKQHHIGYPVVNDAGEPVGIVTLEEASQIGKEKRDKTLVSQIMRRKPVEVHPGDTALDAFKKMSEFETGRVLVMDPADSKKLLGMVTKNDLMHTLIEQS
;
A
#
# COMPACT_ATOMS: atom_id res chain seq x y z
N MET A 1 -17.02 -1.91 -25.09
CA MET A 1 -16.34 -1.32 -23.91
C MET A 1 -16.13 -2.45 -22.93
N GLU A 2 -14.95 -3.07 -23.00
CA GLU A 2 -14.62 -4.12 -22.05
C GLU A 2 -14.24 -3.49 -20.72
N ASP A 3 -14.91 -3.98 -19.71
CA ASP A 3 -14.82 -3.59 -18.32
C ASP A 3 -13.34 -3.58 -17.86
N GLU A 4 -12.83 -2.43 -17.37
CA GLU A 4 -11.49 -2.27 -16.78
C GLU A 4 -11.34 -2.99 -15.43
N LYS A 5 -12.25 -3.89 -15.10
CA LYS A 5 -12.11 -4.75 -13.92
C LYS A 5 -10.84 -5.57 -14.08
N ASN A 6 -10.03 -5.57 -13.05
CA ASN A 6 -8.82 -6.39 -12.92
C ASN A 6 -9.06 -7.80 -13.47
N ARG A 7 -8.74 -8.02 -14.75
CA ARG A 7 -8.76 -9.37 -15.32
C ARG A 7 -7.65 -10.15 -14.64
N ARG A 8 -8.01 -11.21 -13.98
CA ARG A 8 -7.05 -12.20 -13.48
C ARG A 8 -6.23 -12.67 -14.69
N LEU A 9 -4.91 -12.58 -14.55
CA LEU A 9 -3.98 -12.99 -15.61
C LEU A 9 -3.89 -14.52 -15.75
N HIS A 10 -4.38 -15.22 -14.76
CA HIS A 10 -4.52 -16.67 -14.69
C HIS A 10 -5.93 -16.99 -14.23
N ASP A 11 -6.54 -17.99 -14.84
CA ASP A 11 -7.71 -18.61 -14.26
C ASP A 11 -7.23 -19.49 -13.10
N CYS A 12 -7.31 -18.91 -11.90
CA CYS A 12 -6.97 -19.62 -10.68
C CYS A 12 -8.17 -20.43 -10.16
N SER A 13 -9.18 -20.71 -10.98
CA SER A 13 -10.44 -21.33 -10.55
C SER A 13 -10.24 -22.72 -9.92
N GLU A 14 -9.18 -23.42 -10.32
CA GLU A 14 -8.85 -24.75 -9.76
C GLU A 14 -8.04 -24.65 -8.46
N ASP A 15 -7.30 -23.55 -8.25
CA ASP A 15 -6.40 -23.36 -7.10
C ASP A 15 -6.94 -22.35 -6.07
N LEU A 16 -8.05 -21.67 -6.36
CA LEU A 16 -8.59 -20.55 -5.56
C LEU A 16 -8.94 -20.93 -4.12
N ASP A 17 -9.30 -22.19 -3.88
CA ASP A 17 -9.65 -22.66 -2.53
C ASP A 17 -8.42 -22.76 -1.61
N LEU A 18 -7.18 -22.63 -2.15
CA LEU A 18 -5.95 -22.89 -1.41
C LEU A 18 -4.86 -21.84 -1.55
N CYS A 19 -5.00 -20.85 -2.46
CA CYS A 19 -3.95 -19.90 -2.73
C CYS A 19 -4.26 -18.48 -2.19
N PRO A 20 -3.68 -18.06 -1.06
CA PRO A 20 -3.92 -16.73 -0.47
C PRO A 20 -3.10 -15.61 -1.13
N ILE A 21 -2.22 -15.90 -2.10
CA ILE A 21 -1.20 -14.98 -2.61
C ILE A 21 -1.77 -13.63 -3.03
N CYS A 22 -2.83 -13.62 -3.84
CA CYS A 22 -3.42 -12.37 -4.34
C CYS A 22 -3.98 -11.50 -3.21
N TYR A 23 -4.48 -12.12 -2.14
CA TYR A 23 -4.97 -11.41 -0.97
C TYR A 23 -3.81 -10.90 -0.11
N GLU A 24 -2.84 -11.74 0.18
CA GLU A 24 -1.72 -11.39 1.07
C GLU A 24 -0.85 -10.27 0.53
N VAL A 25 -0.55 -10.28 -0.79
CA VAL A 25 0.25 -9.22 -1.41
C VAL A 25 -0.58 -8.01 -1.87
N CYS A 26 -1.90 -8.06 -1.76
CA CYS A 26 -2.76 -6.95 -2.13
C CYS A 26 -2.46 -5.73 -1.24
N PRO A 27 -2.22 -4.53 -1.81
CA PRO A 27 -1.99 -3.33 -1.00
C PRO A 27 -3.23 -2.87 -0.22
N HIS A 28 -4.39 -3.45 -0.53
CA HIS A 28 -5.67 -3.16 0.12
C HIS A 28 -6.11 -4.28 1.09
N SER A 29 -5.24 -5.24 1.41
CA SER A 29 -5.46 -6.23 2.48
C SER A 29 -4.65 -5.86 3.71
N GLU A 30 -5.08 -6.32 4.89
CA GLU A 30 -4.35 -6.18 6.14
C GLU A 30 -3.17 -7.16 6.26
N ALA A 31 -3.15 -8.20 5.44
CA ALA A 31 -2.12 -9.23 5.46
C ALA A 31 -0.73 -8.62 5.26
N LEU A 32 0.25 -9.09 6.00
CA LEU A 32 1.67 -8.69 5.96
C LEU A 32 1.94 -7.20 6.19
N LEU A 33 0.93 -6.36 6.45
CA LEU A 33 1.10 -4.91 6.55
C LEU A 33 2.13 -4.51 7.62
N LEU A 34 2.04 -5.11 8.80
CA LEU A 34 2.97 -4.85 9.90
C LEU A 34 4.40 -5.30 9.62
N ARG A 35 4.55 -6.43 8.91
CA ARG A 35 5.86 -6.93 8.49
C ARG A 35 6.60 -6.00 7.54
N THR A 36 5.86 -5.21 6.75
CA THR A 36 6.49 -4.27 5.81
C THR A 36 7.15 -3.09 6.51
N GLN A 37 6.75 -2.74 7.73
CA GLN A 37 7.34 -1.63 8.47
C GLN A 37 8.82 -1.88 8.82
N LYS A 38 9.24 -3.15 8.98
CA LYS A 38 10.64 -3.51 9.24
C LYS A 38 11.62 -2.94 8.22
N PHE A 39 11.18 -2.71 6.97
CA PHE A 39 12.05 -2.20 5.91
C PHE A 39 12.50 -0.75 6.13
N VAL A 40 11.80 0.01 6.95
CA VAL A 40 12.08 1.42 7.22
C VAL A 40 12.23 1.76 8.72
N SER A 41 11.97 0.81 9.61
CA SER A 41 11.93 1.03 11.07
C SER A 41 13.31 1.33 11.70
N ASP A 42 14.41 1.08 10.99
CA ASP A 42 15.78 1.41 11.42
C ASP A 42 16.15 2.88 11.13
N ALA A 43 15.29 3.64 10.48
CA ALA A 43 15.53 5.04 10.21
C ALA A 43 15.45 5.88 11.50
N PRO A 44 16.37 6.87 11.69
CA PRO A 44 16.52 7.59 12.95
C PRO A 44 15.40 8.59 13.24
N VAL A 45 14.65 9.01 12.22
CA VAL A 45 13.58 10.00 12.36
C VAL A 45 12.24 9.36 12.10
N LYS A 46 11.31 9.53 13.04
CA LYS A 46 9.89 9.19 12.90
C LYS A 46 9.10 10.49 12.84
N ASN A 47 8.30 10.66 11.81
CA ASN A 47 7.45 11.84 11.66
C ASN A 47 6.01 11.39 11.41
N GLU A 48 5.07 12.00 12.10
CA GLU A 48 3.64 11.62 12.00
C GLU A 48 3.09 11.79 10.57
N ALA A 49 3.49 12.84 9.87
CA ALA A 49 3.03 13.10 8.51
C ALA A 49 3.76 12.28 7.44
N LEU A 50 5.06 12.05 7.62
CA LEU A 50 5.95 11.53 6.57
C LEU A 50 6.42 10.08 6.79
N GLY A 51 6.12 9.47 7.94
CA GLY A 51 6.61 8.15 8.33
C GLY A 51 8.08 8.17 8.75
N TYR A 52 8.75 7.03 8.64
CA TYR A 52 10.17 6.88 8.95
C TYR A 52 11.06 7.40 7.83
N TYR A 53 12.14 8.11 8.19
CA TYR A 53 13.14 8.54 7.23
C TYR A 53 14.51 8.80 7.88
N ARG A 54 15.55 8.78 7.07
CA ARG A 54 16.92 9.09 7.45
C ARG A 54 17.23 10.56 7.19
N LYS A 55 16.83 11.08 6.03
CA LYS A 55 17.09 12.46 5.62
C LYS A 55 16.08 12.94 4.59
N ILE A 56 15.85 14.25 4.59
CA ILE A 56 15.08 14.94 3.53
C ILE A 56 16.00 15.98 2.88
N VAL A 57 16.03 15.99 1.57
CA VAL A 57 16.81 16.97 0.78
C VAL A 57 16.01 17.45 -0.40
N LEU A 58 16.35 18.62 -0.94
CA LEU A 58 15.99 19.02 -2.28
C LEU A 58 17.04 18.50 -3.25
N ALA A 59 16.60 18.05 -4.41
CA ALA A 59 17.51 17.50 -5.40
C ALA A 59 17.07 17.81 -6.83
N GLN A 60 18.04 17.89 -7.74
CA GLN A 60 17.81 18.01 -9.18
C GLN A 60 18.89 17.29 -9.96
N ALA A 61 18.58 16.84 -11.17
CA ALA A 61 19.54 16.30 -12.10
C ALA A 61 20.58 17.37 -12.48
N THR A 62 21.84 16.98 -12.59
CA THR A 62 22.89 17.85 -13.11
C THR A 62 22.73 18.12 -14.59
N ASP A 63 22.25 17.12 -15.35
CA ASP A 63 21.99 17.25 -16.78
C ASP A 63 20.77 18.16 -17.04
N PRO A 64 20.97 19.35 -17.67
CA PRO A 64 19.90 20.28 -17.96
C PRO A 64 18.87 19.70 -18.96
N LYS A 65 19.26 18.76 -19.82
CA LYS A 65 18.32 18.10 -20.74
C LYS A 65 17.33 17.23 -19.98
N LEU A 66 17.81 16.45 -19.02
CA LEU A 66 16.93 15.62 -18.18
C LEU A 66 16.01 16.47 -17.30
N ARG A 67 16.50 17.61 -16.77
CA ARG A 67 15.64 18.56 -16.04
C ARG A 67 14.52 19.13 -16.92
N ALA A 68 14.86 19.58 -18.11
CA ALA A 68 13.88 20.16 -19.05
C ALA A 68 12.81 19.15 -19.49
N LEU A 69 13.18 17.88 -19.69
CA LEU A 69 12.25 16.82 -20.05
C LEU A 69 11.29 16.47 -18.92
N SER A 70 11.78 16.42 -17.68
CA SER A 70 11.05 15.83 -16.55
C SER A 70 10.17 16.82 -15.77
N ARG A 71 10.34 18.14 -15.96
CA ARG A 71 9.55 19.21 -15.30
C ARG A 71 9.37 19.03 -13.78
N GLY A 72 10.41 18.59 -13.10
CA GLY A 72 10.41 18.33 -11.65
C GLY A 72 11.75 17.77 -11.23
N GLY A 73 12.82 18.52 -11.46
CA GLY A 73 14.19 18.19 -11.04
C GLY A 73 14.86 17.04 -11.79
N GLY A 74 14.12 16.11 -12.45
CA GLY A 74 14.71 15.01 -13.23
C GLY A 74 15.36 13.89 -12.40
N VAL A 75 15.19 13.90 -11.08
CA VAL A 75 15.92 13.04 -10.14
C VAL A 75 15.66 11.56 -10.39
N VAL A 76 14.39 11.15 -10.57
CA VAL A 76 14.05 9.74 -10.81
C VAL A 76 14.75 9.20 -12.06
N THR A 77 14.65 9.93 -13.16
CA THR A 77 15.25 9.55 -14.44
C THR A 77 16.76 9.46 -14.34
N SER A 78 17.40 10.44 -13.70
CA SER A 78 18.85 10.46 -13.52
C SER A 78 19.35 9.33 -12.62
N LEU A 79 18.68 9.05 -11.50
CA LEU A 79 19.04 7.93 -10.63
C LEU A 79 18.92 6.58 -11.35
N LEU A 80 17.82 6.38 -12.11
CA LEU A 80 17.63 5.13 -12.84
C LEU A 80 18.65 4.96 -13.96
N THR A 81 18.91 6.01 -14.74
CA THR A 81 19.93 5.98 -15.81
C THR A 81 21.29 5.67 -15.24
N TYR A 82 21.68 6.40 -14.19
CA TYR A 82 22.93 6.15 -13.47
C TYR A 82 23.06 4.71 -12.98
N GLY A 83 22.00 4.20 -12.33
CA GLY A 83 22.00 2.86 -11.76
C GLY A 83 22.14 1.75 -12.81
N VAL A 84 21.51 1.90 -13.99
CA VAL A 84 21.66 0.96 -15.11
C VAL A 84 23.07 1.06 -15.71
N GLU A 85 23.59 2.26 -15.96
CA GLU A 85 24.93 2.48 -16.52
C GLU A 85 26.04 1.96 -15.60
N LYS A 86 25.90 2.17 -14.29
CA LYS A 86 26.87 1.68 -13.29
C LYS A 86 26.61 0.24 -12.83
N LYS A 87 25.62 -0.44 -13.44
CA LYS A 87 25.24 -1.83 -13.11
C LYS A 87 24.91 -2.03 -11.63
N ARG A 88 24.38 -0.99 -10.97
CA ARG A 88 23.80 -1.10 -9.62
C ARG A 88 22.57 -2.00 -9.63
N PHE A 89 21.84 -1.98 -10.75
CA PHE A 89 20.77 -2.90 -11.09
C PHE A 89 20.80 -3.20 -12.60
N ASP A 90 20.19 -4.29 -13.01
CA ASP A 90 20.21 -4.79 -14.40
C ASP A 90 18.97 -4.39 -15.21
N SER A 91 17.98 -3.82 -14.54
CA SER A 91 16.77 -3.28 -15.15
C SER A 91 16.00 -2.38 -14.18
N ALA A 92 15.08 -1.59 -14.72
CA ALA A 92 14.15 -0.78 -13.96
C ALA A 92 12.72 -1.01 -14.42
N ILE A 93 11.78 -1.06 -13.49
CA ILE A 93 10.35 -1.06 -13.82
C ILE A 93 9.86 0.37 -13.87
N VAL A 94 9.38 0.77 -15.04
CA VAL A 94 8.92 2.12 -15.33
C VAL A 94 7.53 2.10 -15.98
N SER A 95 6.87 3.25 -16.01
CA SER A 95 5.60 3.42 -16.72
C SER A 95 5.79 4.39 -17.87
N LYS A 96 5.62 3.92 -19.11
CA LYS A 96 5.68 4.71 -20.35
C LYS A 96 4.28 5.16 -20.76
N ALA A 97 4.17 6.18 -21.58
CA ALA A 97 2.95 6.45 -22.34
C ALA A 97 2.85 5.49 -23.54
N GLU A 98 1.65 5.06 -23.90
CA GLU A 98 1.46 4.32 -25.15
C GLU A 98 1.58 5.30 -26.35
N PRO A 99 2.30 4.94 -27.43
CA PRO A 99 2.50 5.84 -28.56
C PRO A 99 1.19 6.33 -29.21
N GLU A 100 0.20 5.44 -29.31
CA GLU A 100 -1.10 5.73 -29.90
C GLU A 100 -2.07 6.45 -28.97
N ASN A 101 -1.82 6.37 -27.65
CA ASN A 101 -2.61 7.04 -26.61
C ASN A 101 -1.71 7.51 -25.48
N PRO A 102 -1.15 8.73 -25.57
CA PRO A 102 -0.23 9.28 -24.57
C PRO A 102 -0.82 9.38 -23.15
N ALA A 103 -2.13 9.42 -23.01
CA ALA A 103 -2.79 9.39 -21.71
C ALA A 103 -2.74 8.00 -21.05
N LYS A 104 -2.62 6.91 -21.83
CA LYS A 104 -2.65 5.55 -21.31
C LYS A 104 -1.27 5.07 -20.88
N PRO A 105 -1.07 4.72 -19.57
CA PRO A 105 0.21 4.22 -19.10
C PRO A 105 0.42 2.75 -19.49
N LYS A 106 1.65 2.42 -19.88
CA LYS A 106 2.12 1.07 -20.11
C LYS A 106 3.31 0.76 -19.22
N ALA A 107 3.17 -0.20 -18.32
CA ALA A 107 4.31 -0.68 -17.53
C ALA A 107 5.32 -1.39 -18.43
N SER A 108 6.60 -1.12 -18.22
CA SER A 108 7.69 -1.61 -19.06
C SER A 108 8.92 -1.96 -18.23
N VAL A 109 9.70 -2.90 -18.73
CA VAL A 109 11.02 -3.24 -18.22
C VAL A 109 12.03 -2.41 -19.02
N ALA A 110 12.69 -1.47 -18.37
CA ALA A 110 13.75 -0.64 -18.94
C ALA A 110 15.11 -1.30 -18.67
N ILE A 111 15.91 -1.49 -19.71
CA ILE A 111 17.21 -2.17 -19.63
C ILE A 111 18.35 -1.22 -20.01
N VAL A 112 18.04 -0.22 -20.80
CA VAL A 112 18.98 0.79 -21.26
C VAL A 112 18.51 2.21 -20.92
N PRO A 113 19.40 3.22 -20.88
CA PRO A 113 19.03 4.60 -20.58
C PRO A 113 17.88 5.16 -21.42
N ASP A 114 17.84 4.86 -22.71
CA ASP A 114 16.80 5.36 -23.61
C ASP A 114 15.39 4.84 -23.21
N ASP A 115 15.32 3.62 -22.69
CA ASP A 115 14.08 3.08 -22.16
C ASP A 115 13.55 3.89 -20.97
N ILE A 116 14.48 4.32 -20.10
CA ILE A 116 14.17 5.12 -18.91
C ILE A 116 13.73 6.53 -19.33
N ILE A 117 14.49 7.16 -20.24
CA ILE A 117 14.19 8.50 -20.77
C ILE A 117 12.83 8.52 -21.45
N SER A 118 12.47 7.47 -22.20
CA SER A 118 11.14 7.37 -22.85
C SER A 118 9.97 7.25 -21.86
N ALA A 119 10.25 6.99 -20.58
CA ALA A 119 9.24 6.89 -19.52
C ALA A 119 9.01 8.20 -18.76
N VAL A 120 9.70 9.28 -19.11
CA VAL A 120 9.58 10.59 -18.47
C VAL A 120 8.13 11.10 -18.49
N GLY A 121 7.76 11.86 -17.46
CA GLY A 121 6.46 12.50 -17.29
C GLY A 121 5.49 11.72 -16.39
N SER A 122 4.57 12.45 -15.76
CA SER A 122 3.60 11.90 -14.82
C SER A 122 2.51 11.09 -15.52
N LYS A 123 2.05 10.03 -14.87
CA LYS A 123 0.94 9.18 -15.32
C LYS A 123 -0.12 9.18 -14.23
N PHE A 124 -1.36 9.48 -14.59
CA PHE A 124 -2.48 9.67 -13.65
C PHE A 124 -3.50 8.54 -13.69
N PHE A 125 -3.23 7.50 -14.46
CA PHE A 125 -4.08 6.32 -14.58
C PHE A 125 -3.34 5.08 -14.06
N PRO A 126 -4.07 4.01 -13.67
CA PRO A 126 -3.46 2.77 -13.20
C PRO A 126 -2.48 2.18 -14.20
N SER A 127 -1.32 1.75 -13.71
CA SER A 127 -0.28 1.09 -14.51
C SER A 127 0.08 -0.25 -13.88
N PRO A 128 0.09 -1.36 -14.64
CA PRO A 128 0.32 -2.69 -14.08
C PRO A 128 1.81 -2.98 -13.83
N VAL A 129 2.48 -2.13 -13.02
CA VAL A 129 3.92 -2.21 -12.75
C VAL A 129 4.33 -3.49 -12.02
N ALA A 130 3.46 -4.03 -11.16
CA ALA A 130 3.72 -5.31 -10.49
C ALA A 130 3.79 -6.48 -11.51
N LYS A 131 2.94 -6.45 -12.56
CA LYS A 131 3.02 -7.40 -13.67
C LYS A 131 4.34 -7.26 -14.42
N ALA A 132 4.78 -6.02 -14.70
CA ALA A 132 6.04 -5.78 -15.38
C ALA A 132 7.24 -6.26 -14.54
N TYR A 133 7.17 -6.12 -13.22
CA TYR A 133 8.17 -6.70 -12.31
C TYR A 133 8.23 -8.24 -12.43
N GLY A 134 7.10 -8.92 -12.37
CA GLY A 134 7.04 -10.36 -12.60
C GLY A 134 7.58 -10.75 -13.98
N SER A 135 7.29 -9.98 -15.04
CA SER A 135 7.83 -10.21 -16.37
C SER A 135 9.35 -10.00 -16.43
N ALA A 136 9.91 -9.04 -15.69
CA ALA A 136 11.35 -8.82 -15.58
C ALA A 136 12.05 -10.06 -15.00
N VAL A 137 11.50 -10.63 -13.94
CA VAL A 137 12.07 -11.83 -13.29
C VAL A 137 11.91 -13.07 -14.18
N TYR A 138 10.67 -13.41 -14.54
CA TYR A 138 10.39 -14.68 -15.22
C TYR A 138 10.60 -14.65 -16.73
N GLY A 139 10.32 -13.51 -17.37
CA GLY A 139 10.44 -13.37 -18.83
C GLY A 139 11.82 -12.93 -19.30
N TYR A 140 12.46 -12.03 -18.54
CA TYR A 140 13.76 -11.46 -18.91
C TYR A 140 14.92 -11.94 -18.04
N GLY A 141 14.67 -12.79 -17.04
CA GLY A 141 15.71 -13.37 -16.16
C GLY A 141 16.48 -12.29 -15.36
N LYS A 142 15.83 -11.18 -15.01
CA LYS A 142 16.45 -10.09 -14.26
C LYS A 142 16.56 -10.42 -12.78
N THR A 143 17.71 -10.09 -12.17
CA THR A 143 18.05 -10.47 -10.80
C THR A 143 18.33 -9.28 -9.87
N LYS A 144 18.49 -8.07 -10.43
CA LYS A 144 18.68 -6.83 -9.67
C LYS A 144 17.82 -5.74 -10.27
N ILE A 145 16.61 -5.59 -9.78
CA ILE A 145 15.60 -4.75 -10.39
C ILE A 145 15.37 -3.50 -9.55
N ALA A 146 15.48 -2.30 -10.16
CA ALA A 146 14.97 -1.08 -9.58
C ALA A 146 13.46 -0.97 -9.86
N PHE A 147 12.69 -0.57 -8.87
CA PHE A 147 11.25 -0.43 -9.01
C PHE A 147 10.80 1.00 -8.75
N VAL A 148 10.07 1.59 -9.71
CA VAL A 148 9.44 2.89 -9.53
C VAL A 148 7.94 2.72 -9.44
N GLY A 149 7.34 3.26 -8.37
CA GLY A 149 5.90 3.14 -8.17
C GLY A 149 5.32 4.16 -7.21
N VAL A 150 4.00 4.26 -7.22
CA VAL A 150 3.24 5.02 -6.22
C VAL A 150 3.11 4.20 -4.92
N PRO A 151 2.65 4.79 -3.79
CA PRO A 151 2.63 4.12 -2.48
C PRO A 151 2.08 2.69 -2.48
N CYS A 152 0.92 2.46 -3.10
CA CYS A 152 0.31 1.13 -3.15
C CYS A 152 1.13 0.11 -3.95
N HIS A 153 1.84 0.55 -4.99
CA HIS A 153 2.76 -0.31 -5.74
C HIS A 153 3.96 -0.72 -4.90
N VAL A 154 4.55 0.24 -4.18
CA VAL A 154 5.67 -0.03 -3.25
C VAL A 154 5.23 -0.98 -2.15
N LEU A 155 4.07 -0.73 -1.52
CA LEU A 155 3.52 -1.61 -0.50
C LEU A 155 3.32 -3.05 -1.00
N ALA A 156 2.79 -3.23 -2.21
CA ALA A 156 2.61 -4.57 -2.79
C ALA A 156 3.96 -5.30 -2.94
N LEU A 157 5.01 -4.63 -3.40
CA LEU A 157 6.35 -5.22 -3.52
C LEU A 157 6.96 -5.54 -2.15
N ARG A 158 6.82 -4.64 -1.17
CA ARG A 158 7.27 -4.89 0.22
C ARG A 158 6.55 -6.09 0.86
N LYS A 159 5.27 -6.29 0.54
CA LYS A 159 4.54 -7.49 0.97
C LYS A 159 5.11 -8.77 0.33
N ILE A 160 5.48 -8.73 -0.94
CA ILE A 160 6.15 -9.84 -1.62
C ILE A 160 7.50 -10.16 -0.95
N GLU A 161 8.30 -9.14 -0.60
CA GLU A 161 9.54 -9.33 0.15
C GLU A 161 9.28 -9.85 1.57
N ALA A 162 8.29 -9.30 2.28
CA ALA A 162 7.93 -9.72 3.63
C ALA A 162 7.44 -11.18 3.67
N TRP A 163 6.85 -11.66 2.61
CA TRP A 163 6.39 -13.03 2.45
C TRP A 163 7.54 -14.00 2.09
N HIS A 164 8.77 -13.49 1.91
CA HIS A 164 9.93 -14.28 1.48
C HIS A 164 9.73 -15.03 0.16
N HIS A 165 8.91 -14.47 -0.73
CA HIS A 165 8.74 -15.05 -2.05
C HIS A 165 9.99 -14.82 -2.88
N LYS A 166 10.46 -15.84 -3.61
CA LYS A 166 11.69 -15.79 -4.42
C LYS A 166 11.82 -14.58 -5.35
N ILE A 167 10.70 -14.06 -5.88
CA ILE A 167 10.76 -12.85 -6.71
C ILE A 167 11.09 -11.59 -5.92
N GLY A 168 10.83 -11.55 -4.61
CA GLY A 168 11.21 -10.43 -3.75
C GLY A 168 12.72 -10.24 -3.66
N GLU A 169 13.51 -11.32 -3.75
CA GLU A 169 14.97 -11.28 -3.70
C GLU A 169 15.61 -10.55 -4.88
N ASN A 170 14.87 -10.35 -5.98
CA ASN A 170 15.34 -9.63 -7.16
C ASN A 170 15.15 -8.10 -7.06
N LEU A 171 14.50 -7.61 -6.01
CA LEU A 171 14.27 -6.19 -5.80
C LEU A 171 15.54 -5.54 -5.22
N ALA A 172 16.21 -4.72 -6.04
CA ALA A 172 17.44 -4.05 -5.63
C ALA A 172 17.17 -2.75 -4.90
N ILE A 173 16.20 -1.95 -5.38
CA ILE A 173 15.83 -0.66 -4.80
C ILE A 173 14.42 -0.25 -5.22
N THR A 174 13.71 0.42 -4.33
CA THR A 174 12.40 1.03 -4.59
C THR A 174 12.48 2.54 -4.58
N ILE A 175 11.98 3.17 -5.65
CA ILE A 175 11.78 4.62 -5.73
C ILE A 175 10.28 4.87 -5.70
N GLY A 176 9.82 5.46 -4.59
CA GLY A 176 8.43 5.82 -4.39
C GLY A 176 8.12 7.22 -4.91
N LEU A 177 6.97 7.38 -5.57
CA LEU A 177 6.51 8.68 -6.05
C LEU A 177 5.42 9.21 -5.12
N PHE A 178 5.45 10.52 -4.81
CA PHE A 178 4.35 11.16 -4.09
C PHE A 178 3.05 11.02 -4.87
N CYS A 179 1.97 10.66 -4.20
CA CYS A 179 0.71 10.33 -4.85
C CYS A 179 -0.51 10.79 -4.06
N PHE A 180 -1.32 11.65 -4.64
CA PHE A 180 -2.65 11.98 -4.09
C PHE A 180 -3.72 10.95 -4.42
N GLY A 181 -3.61 10.32 -5.59
CA GLY A 181 -4.57 9.36 -6.10
C GLY A 181 -4.40 9.16 -7.59
N THR A 182 -5.09 8.15 -8.10
CA THR A 182 -5.12 7.78 -9.52
C THR A 182 -6.55 7.93 -10.02
N PHE A 183 -6.74 8.40 -11.23
CA PHE A 183 -8.07 8.56 -11.81
C PHE A 183 -8.52 7.29 -12.55
N SER A 184 -9.83 7.06 -12.56
CA SER A 184 -10.45 6.10 -13.48
C SER A 184 -10.36 6.64 -14.90
N MET A 185 -9.68 5.91 -15.81
CA MET A 185 -9.31 6.45 -17.14
C MET A 185 -10.55 6.76 -17.99
N ALA A 186 -11.45 5.79 -18.20
CA ALA A 186 -12.61 5.99 -19.05
C ALA A 186 -13.53 7.12 -18.57
N PRO A 187 -13.90 7.24 -17.28
CA PRO A 187 -14.68 8.36 -16.79
C PRO A 187 -13.99 9.71 -16.95
N LEU A 188 -12.67 9.81 -16.70
CA LEU A 188 -11.96 11.08 -16.83
C LEU A 188 -11.83 11.53 -18.28
N LEU A 189 -11.49 10.62 -19.20
CA LEU A 189 -11.39 10.94 -20.60
C LEU A 189 -12.75 11.35 -21.18
N LYS A 190 -13.83 10.67 -20.77
CA LYS A 190 -15.19 11.06 -21.13
C LYS A 190 -15.54 12.44 -20.58
N TYR A 191 -15.23 12.73 -19.32
CA TYR A 191 -15.47 14.05 -18.73
C TYR A 191 -14.74 15.16 -19.52
N ILE A 192 -13.50 14.93 -19.93
CA ILE A 192 -12.72 15.88 -20.75
C ILE A 192 -13.37 16.07 -22.12
N GLU A 193 -13.82 15.00 -22.77
CA GLU A 193 -14.46 15.05 -24.07
C GLU A 193 -15.82 15.78 -24.01
N ASP A 194 -16.67 15.44 -23.03
CA ASP A 194 -18.01 16.00 -22.88
C ASP A 194 -17.99 17.51 -22.53
N ASN A 195 -17.03 17.95 -21.67
CA ASN A 195 -17.02 19.34 -21.18
C ASN A 195 -16.06 20.27 -21.91
N TYR A 196 -15.00 19.74 -22.54
CA TYR A 196 -13.98 20.53 -23.19
C TYR A 196 -13.79 20.19 -24.67
N HIS A 197 -14.54 19.22 -25.20
CA HIS A 197 -14.49 18.77 -26.60
C HIS A 197 -13.10 18.31 -27.10
N ILE A 198 -12.28 17.79 -26.17
CA ILE A 198 -10.95 17.25 -26.45
C ILE A 198 -11.03 15.74 -26.52
N LYS A 199 -10.70 15.15 -27.67
CA LYS A 199 -10.63 13.69 -27.82
C LYS A 199 -9.38 13.13 -27.12
N PRO A 200 -9.43 11.89 -26.60
CA PRO A 200 -8.28 11.26 -25.95
C PRO A 200 -7.01 11.26 -26.82
N SER A 201 -7.15 11.12 -28.13
CA SER A 201 -6.04 11.14 -29.10
C SER A 201 -5.37 12.51 -29.26
N GLU A 202 -6.03 13.60 -28.87
CA GLU A 202 -5.50 14.96 -28.96
C GLU A 202 -4.70 15.35 -27.72
N ILE A 203 -4.81 14.57 -26.62
CA ILE A 203 -4.10 14.79 -25.38
C ILE A 203 -2.64 14.44 -25.57
N LYS A 204 -1.77 15.44 -25.48
CA LYS A 204 -0.32 15.26 -25.54
C LYS A 204 0.29 15.05 -24.15
N TYR A 205 -0.29 15.70 -23.16
CA TYR A 205 0.29 15.74 -21.83
C TYR A 205 -0.76 16.01 -20.75
N LEU A 206 -0.61 15.31 -19.61
CA LEU A 206 -1.40 15.52 -18.39
C LEU A 206 -0.49 15.96 -17.26
N ARG A 207 -0.93 16.89 -16.45
CA ARG A 207 -0.20 17.37 -15.28
C ARG A 207 -1.16 17.66 -14.13
N LEU A 208 -0.72 17.36 -12.92
CA LEU A 208 -1.39 17.76 -11.68
C LEU A 208 -0.52 18.80 -10.96
N SER A 209 -1.14 19.92 -10.65
CA SER A 209 -0.60 20.97 -9.79
C SER A 209 -1.72 21.42 -8.85
N SER A 210 -1.96 22.71 -8.65
CA SER A 210 -3.18 23.21 -8.01
C SER A 210 -4.45 22.91 -8.81
N LYS A 211 -4.31 22.61 -10.10
CA LYS A 211 -5.38 22.18 -11.02
C LYS A 211 -4.88 21.01 -11.85
N PHE A 212 -5.80 20.22 -12.37
CA PHE A 212 -5.50 19.19 -13.35
C PHE A 212 -5.37 19.84 -14.73
N VAL A 213 -4.21 19.70 -15.35
CA VAL A 213 -3.89 20.36 -16.62
C VAL A 213 -3.91 19.32 -17.73
N VAL A 214 -4.68 19.61 -18.77
CA VAL A 214 -4.75 18.85 -20.01
C VAL A 214 -4.14 19.71 -21.10
N GLN A 215 -3.07 19.23 -21.72
CA GLN A 215 -2.40 19.93 -22.82
C GLN A 215 -2.58 19.16 -24.14
N THR A 216 -3.04 19.86 -25.14
CA THR A 216 -3.07 19.43 -26.53
C THR A 216 -2.00 20.18 -27.33
N GLU A 217 -1.96 20.02 -28.66
CA GLU A 217 -1.11 20.83 -29.52
C GLU A 217 -1.54 22.30 -29.56
N LYS A 218 -2.83 22.58 -29.38
CA LYS A 218 -3.42 23.90 -29.57
C LYS A 218 -3.75 24.60 -28.24
N ASP A 219 -4.18 23.81 -27.23
CA ASP A 219 -4.82 24.34 -26.03
C ASP A 219 -4.21 23.77 -24.76
N VAL A 220 -4.32 24.57 -23.69
CA VAL A 220 -3.97 24.18 -22.31
C VAL A 220 -5.18 24.42 -21.42
N ILE A 221 -5.87 23.34 -21.07
CA ILE A 221 -7.04 23.38 -20.20
C ILE A 221 -6.62 23.12 -18.74
N ARG A 222 -7.24 23.86 -17.81
CA ARG A 222 -6.97 23.76 -16.36
C ARG A 222 -8.27 23.44 -15.62
N ILE A 223 -8.45 22.19 -15.24
CA ILE A 223 -9.64 21.68 -14.59
C ILE A 223 -9.45 21.75 -13.07
N PRO A 224 -10.36 22.41 -12.32
CA PRO A 224 -10.36 22.34 -10.86
C PRO A 224 -10.45 20.89 -10.36
N ILE A 225 -9.69 20.55 -9.33
CA ILE A 225 -9.71 19.17 -8.79
C ILE A 225 -11.10 18.81 -8.25
N SER A 226 -11.82 19.77 -7.67
CA SER A 226 -13.19 19.58 -7.16
C SER A 226 -14.19 19.10 -8.21
N GLU A 227 -13.95 19.34 -9.51
CA GLU A 227 -14.82 18.88 -10.60
C GLU A 227 -14.59 17.41 -10.97
N ILE A 228 -13.40 16.86 -10.66
CA ILE A 228 -12.97 15.51 -11.04
C ILE A 228 -12.61 14.62 -9.84
N GLU A 229 -12.77 15.10 -8.61
CA GLU A 229 -12.42 14.32 -7.40
C GLU A 229 -13.25 13.05 -7.27
N ASN A 230 -14.50 13.06 -7.73
CA ASN A 230 -15.37 11.88 -7.78
C ASN A 230 -14.91 10.82 -8.79
N ILE A 231 -13.99 11.16 -9.70
CA ILE A 231 -13.40 10.27 -10.70
C ILE A 231 -12.13 9.59 -10.17
N ILE A 232 -11.61 10.02 -9.02
CA ILE A 232 -10.50 9.34 -8.34
C ILE A 232 -10.93 7.91 -8.00
N MET A 233 -10.03 6.96 -8.21
CA MET A 233 -10.25 5.53 -7.90
C MET A 233 -10.74 5.36 -6.46
N PRO A 234 -11.80 4.57 -6.21
CA PRO A 234 -12.34 4.38 -4.86
C PRO A 234 -11.29 3.96 -3.83
N SER A 235 -10.39 3.05 -4.19
CA SER A 235 -9.29 2.60 -3.34
C SER A 235 -8.28 3.70 -2.98
N CYS A 236 -8.15 4.73 -3.81
CA CYS A 236 -7.27 5.87 -3.51
C CYS A 236 -7.87 6.82 -2.47
N ARG A 237 -9.20 6.85 -2.31
CA ARG A 237 -9.89 7.74 -1.36
C ARG A 237 -9.64 7.34 0.09
N THR A 238 -9.38 6.06 0.36
CA THR A 238 -9.05 5.55 1.69
C THR A 238 -7.56 5.32 1.90
N CYS A 239 -6.70 5.71 0.94
CA CYS A 239 -5.26 5.57 1.04
C CYS A 239 -4.64 6.70 1.85
N THR A 240 -3.99 6.39 2.96
CA THR A 240 -3.37 7.36 3.89
C THR A 240 -1.94 7.75 3.51
N ASP A 241 -1.27 6.98 2.64
CA ASP A 241 0.13 7.22 2.27
C ASP A 241 0.25 8.19 1.09
N PHE A 242 0.87 9.35 1.35
CA PHE A 242 1.17 10.35 0.33
C PHE A 242 2.57 10.21 -0.25
N THR A 243 3.55 9.89 0.59
CA THR A 243 4.97 9.99 0.27
C THR A 243 5.64 8.67 -0.06
N ALA A 244 4.90 7.58 -0.21
CA ALA A 244 5.42 6.21 -0.41
C ALA A 244 6.37 5.79 0.73
N GLU A 245 5.83 5.73 1.93
CA GLU A 245 6.56 5.59 3.20
C GLU A 245 7.42 4.34 3.31
N LEU A 246 7.15 3.31 2.51
CA LEU A 246 7.91 2.05 2.50
C LEU A 246 8.97 1.97 1.39
N ALA A 247 9.16 3.03 0.60
CA ALA A 247 10.21 3.07 -0.42
C ALA A 247 11.60 3.19 0.21
N ASP A 248 12.66 2.89 -0.54
CA ASP A 248 14.01 3.23 -0.15
C ASP A 248 14.28 4.72 -0.29
N ILE A 249 13.77 5.30 -1.40
CA ILE A 249 13.83 6.72 -1.69
C ILE A 249 12.44 7.16 -2.16
N SER A 250 11.88 8.19 -1.55
CA SER A 250 10.61 8.78 -1.98
C SER A 250 10.86 10.13 -2.65
N ILE A 251 10.22 10.38 -3.79
CA ILE A 251 10.48 11.57 -4.60
C ILE A 251 9.16 12.23 -4.98
N GLY A 252 9.10 13.56 -4.82
CA GLY A 252 7.94 14.33 -5.19
C GLY A 252 8.27 15.77 -5.55
N SER A 253 7.23 16.56 -5.79
CA SER A 253 7.37 17.98 -6.12
C SER A 253 7.96 18.78 -4.97
N ALA A 254 8.82 19.72 -5.28
CA ALA A 254 9.34 20.72 -4.35
C ALA A 254 8.69 22.11 -4.56
N TYR A 255 7.40 22.15 -4.94
CA TYR A 255 6.72 23.42 -5.17
C TYR A 255 6.89 24.39 -3.97
N PRO A 256 7.23 25.68 -4.18
CA PRO A 256 7.21 26.39 -5.47
C PRO A 256 8.48 26.26 -6.34
N LEU A 257 9.48 25.50 -5.93
CA LEU A 257 10.73 25.31 -6.66
C LEU A 257 10.53 24.29 -7.81
N GLU A 258 10.02 24.73 -8.96
CA GLU A 258 9.57 23.85 -10.06
C GLU A 258 10.69 22.98 -10.67
N GLU A 259 11.95 23.40 -10.58
CA GLU A 259 13.11 22.65 -11.10
C GLU A 259 13.74 21.68 -10.08
N TRP A 260 13.17 21.60 -8.88
CA TRP A 260 13.63 20.75 -7.80
C TRP A 260 12.61 19.68 -7.45
N SER A 261 13.10 18.60 -6.92
CA SER A 261 12.29 17.54 -6.29
C SER A 261 12.57 17.50 -4.80
N THR A 262 11.55 17.23 -4.00
CA THR A 262 11.72 16.80 -2.61
C THR A 262 12.10 15.31 -2.64
N VAL A 263 13.19 14.97 -1.97
CA VAL A 263 13.68 13.59 -1.84
C VAL A 263 13.70 13.22 -0.36
N ILE A 264 12.97 12.16 -0.01
CA ILE A 264 12.96 11.57 1.32
C ILE A 264 13.72 10.25 1.25
N ILE A 265 14.88 10.19 1.89
CA ILE A 265 15.73 9.00 1.98
C ILE A 265 15.28 8.21 3.20
N ARG A 266 14.91 6.94 3.03
CA ARG A 266 14.27 6.17 4.11
C ARG A 266 15.12 5.02 4.61
N THR A 267 15.77 4.28 3.72
CA THR A 267 16.58 3.12 4.09
C THR A 267 18.07 3.39 3.90
N LYS A 268 18.89 2.57 4.52
CA LYS A 268 20.33 2.64 4.34
C LYS A 268 20.75 2.38 2.88
N ALA A 269 20.11 1.41 2.22
CA ALA A 269 20.34 1.13 0.80
C ALA A 269 19.99 2.31 -0.08
N GLY A 270 18.86 3.01 0.22
CA GLY A 270 18.46 4.23 -0.46
C GLY A 270 19.47 5.36 -0.24
N GLU A 271 19.99 5.52 0.97
CA GLU A 271 20.99 6.53 1.31
C GLU A 271 22.31 6.30 0.55
N GLU A 272 22.83 5.08 0.60
CA GLU A 272 24.07 4.69 -0.10
C GLU A 272 23.95 4.92 -1.61
N PHE A 273 22.84 4.51 -2.22
CA PHE A 273 22.64 4.69 -3.66
C PHE A 273 22.46 6.16 -4.04
N PHE A 274 21.72 6.93 -3.27
CA PHE A 274 21.47 8.34 -3.55
C PHE A 274 22.76 9.16 -3.48
N TYR A 275 23.54 8.99 -2.40
CA TYR A 275 24.79 9.73 -2.25
C TYR A 275 25.91 9.26 -3.21
N ASP A 276 25.92 7.99 -3.59
CA ASP A 276 26.78 7.51 -4.67
C ASP A 276 26.52 8.29 -5.99
N ALA A 277 25.24 8.53 -6.32
CA ALA A 277 24.87 9.35 -7.47
C ALA A 277 25.25 10.85 -7.30
N VAL A 278 25.17 11.40 -6.10
CA VAL A 278 25.61 12.77 -5.79
C VAL A 278 27.10 12.90 -5.94
N GLU A 279 27.89 12.01 -5.35
CA GLU A 279 29.35 12.01 -5.42
C GLU A 279 29.87 11.82 -6.85
N ASN A 280 29.14 11.10 -7.69
CA ASN A 280 29.45 10.96 -9.12
C ASN A 280 28.93 12.12 -9.99
N GLY A 281 28.41 13.18 -9.38
CA GLY A 281 28.00 14.40 -10.09
C GLY A 281 26.72 14.27 -10.94
N VAL A 282 25.88 13.27 -10.64
CA VAL A 282 24.62 13.00 -11.36
C VAL A 282 23.46 13.85 -10.81
N ILE A 283 23.50 14.08 -9.49
CA ILE A 283 22.47 14.79 -8.74
C ILE A 283 23.10 15.96 -7.98
N ASN A 284 22.50 17.13 -8.10
CA ASN A 284 22.74 18.26 -7.21
C ASN A 284 21.76 18.21 -6.05
N THR A 285 22.23 18.52 -4.84
CA THR A 285 21.39 18.56 -3.64
C THR A 285 21.42 19.91 -2.98
N TRP A 286 20.32 20.26 -2.32
CA TRP A 286 20.18 21.44 -1.48
C TRP A 286 19.50 21.06 -0.17
N VAL A 287 19.86 21.74 0.89
CA VAL A 287 19.40 21.46 2.27
C VAL A 287 17.96 21.96 2.42
N ILE A 288 17.04 21.07 2.81
CA ILE A 288 15.60 21.39 2.91
C ILE A 288 15.31 22.45 3.99
N GLU A 289 16.15 22.54 5.02
CA GLU A 289 16.03 23.51 6.12
C GLU A 289 16.17 24.96 5.64
N GLN A 290 16.75 25.19 4.48
CA GLN A 290 16.82 26.51 3.85
C GLN A 290 15.55 26.87 3.09
N GLU A 291 14.65 25.90 2.88
CA GLU A 291 13.38 26.05 2.17
C GLU A 291 12.21 25.52 3.02
N PRO A 292 11.94 26.14 4.18
CA PRO A 292 10.93 25.65 5.12
C PRO A 292 9.52 25.59 4.50
N GLU A 293 9.22 26.47 3.56
CA GLU A 293 7.94 26.47 2.85
C GLU A 293 7.72 25.18 2.08
N VAL A 294 8.75 24.63 1.44
CA VAL A 294 8.65 23.34 0.72
C VAL A 294 8.36 22.20 1.69
N TYR A 295 9.11 22.15 2.81
CA TYR A 295 8.91 21.15 3.84
C TYR A 295 7.48 21.18 4.40
N GLU A 296 7.01 22.35 4.82
CA GLU A 296 5.67 22.53 5.39
C GLU A 296 4.56 22.14 4.39
N ARG A 297 4.76 22.43 3.10
CA ARG A 297 3.80 22.03 2.07
C ARG A 297 3.72 20.51 1.91
N VAL A 298 4.85 19.81 1.94
CA VAL A 298 4.86 18.33 1.88
C VAL A 298 4.17 17.73 3.10
N VAL A 299 4.49 18.21 4.30
CA VAL A 299 3.85 17.80 5.55
C VAL A 299 2.34 18.03 5.49
N ARG A 300 1.93 19.25 5.11
CA ARG A 300 0.51 19.61 4.99
C ARG A 300 -0.22 18.72 4.00
N ALA A 301 0.37 18.45 2.83
CA ALA A 301 -0.22 17.59 1.81
C ALA A 301 -0.41 16.15 2.32
N ALA A 302 0.58 15.62 3.06
CA ALA A 302 0.50 14.29 3.66
C ALA A 302 -0.61 14.21 4.72
N LEU A 303 -0.70 15.21 5.60
CA LEU A 303 -1.77 15.29 6.62
C LEU A 303 -3.15 15.45 6.01
N GLN A 304 -3.30 16.31 4.99
CA GLN A 304 -4.57 16.51 4.28
C GLN A 304 -5.05 15.20 3.63
N LYS A 305 -4.16 14.48 2.95
CA LYS A 305 -4.52 13.19 2.35
C LYS A 305 -4.95 12.19 3.41
N ARG A 306 -4.22 12.10 4.53
CA ARG A 306 -4.54 11.21 5.64
C ARG A 306 -5.90 11.53 6.25
N THR A 307 -6.15 12.79 6.58
CA THR A 307 -7.45 13.23 7.14
C THR A 307 -8.61 12.92 6.19
N ALA A 308 -8.45 13.22 4.90
CA ALA A 308 -9.48 12.92 3.90
C ALA A 308 -9.73 11.40 3.79
N ALA A 309 -8.66 10.58 3.82
CA ALA A 309 -8.78 9.13 3.75
C ALA A 309 -9.50 8.54 4.97
N LEU A 310 -9.22 9.05 6.18
CA LEU A 310 -9.91 8.62 7.40
C LEU A 310 -11.39 8.99 7.39
N GLN A 311 -11.73 10.19 6.92
CA GLN A 311 -13.12 10.62 6.76
C GLN A 311 -13.88 9.74 5.75
N GLU A 312 -13.23 9.40 4.64
CA GLU A 312 -13.84 8.54 3.63
C GLU A 312 -13.99 7.10 4.12
N ALA A 313 -13.03 6.61 4.92
CA ALA A 313 -13.10 5.30 5.56
C ALA A 313 -14.33 5.18 6.50
N LYS A 314 -14.64 6.22 7.30
CA LYS A 314 -15.85 6.27 8.13
C LYS A 314 -17.12 6.17 7.28
N LYS A 315 -17.22 6.93 6.19
CA LYS A 315 -18.38 6.85 5.27
C LYS A 315 -18.52 5.48 4.63
N PHE A 316 -17.38 4.86 4.31
CA PHE A 316 -17.35 3.51 3.73
C PHE A 316 -17.88 2.48 4.74
N GLU A 317 -17.47 2.59 5.99
CA GLU A 317 -17.95 1.74 7.08
C GLU A 317 -19.46 1.91 7.33
N GLU A 318 -19.95 3.15 7.43
CA GLU A 318 -21.39 3.43 7.57
C GLU A 318 -22.21 2.79 6.45
N LYS A 319 -21.67 2.76 5.23
CA LYS A 319 -22.35 2.22 4.06
C LYS A 319 -22.27 0.71 3.91
N PHE A 320 -21.13 0.09 4.27
CA PHE A 320 -20.85 -1.31 3.96
C PHE A 320 -20.66 -2.18 5.20
N GLY A 321 -20.61 -1.61 6.40
CA GLY A 321 -20.48 -2.33 7.66
C GLY A 321 -19.08 -2.86 7.98
N TYR A 322 -18.05 -2.41 7.22
CA TYR A 322 -16.65 -2.75 7.51
C TYR A 322 -15.71 -1.62 7.11
N LEU A 323 -14.59 -1.50 7.83
CA LEU A 323 -13.55 -0.54 7.52
C LEU A 323 -12.66 -1.01 6.38
N PRO A 324 -12.32 -0.15 5.40
CA PRO A 324 -11.27 -0.44 4.45
C PRO A 324 -9.93 -0.50 5.17
N VAL A 325 -9.00 -1.30 4.65
CA VAL A 325 -7.64 -1.37 5.19
C VAL A 325 -6.95 -0.02 5.00
N LEU A 326 -6.47 0.53 6.10
CA LEU A 326 -5.64 1.73 6.14
C LEU A 326 -4.20 1.32 6.47
N MET A 327 -3.22 2.01 5.91
CA MET A 327 -1.85 1.86 6.41
C MET A 327 -1.79 2.35 7.85
N LEU A 328 -1.58 1.40 8.77
CA LEU A 328 -1.38 1.70 10.17
C LEU A 328 0.04 2.29 10.32
N ARG A 329 0.11 3.54 10.67
CA ARG A 329 1.32 4.05 11.30
C ARG A 329 1.31 3.60 12.75
N GLU A 330 2.49 3.42 13.33
CA GLU A 330 2.61 3.12 14.75
C GLU A 330 1.83 4.14 15.57
N THR A 331 0.90 3.61 16.29
CA THR A 331 -0.09 4.35 17.06
C THR A 331 0.21 4.15 18.54
N ASP A 332 1.51 4.11 18.86
CA ASP A 332 1.97 3.87 20.23
C ASP A 332 1.27 4.79 21.24
N ASP A 333 0.99 6.04 20.89
CA ASP A 333 0.33 6.96 21.82
C ASP A 333 -1.20 6.75 21.87
N ALA A 334 -1.88 6.56 20.73
CA ALA A 334 -3.34 6.43 20.72
C ALA A 334 -3.83 5.11 21.35
N LEU A 335 -3.14 4.00 21.08
CA LEU A 335 -3.50 2.69 21.63
C LEU A 335 -2.95 2.44 23.04
N ALA A 336 -1.91 3.17 23.47
CA ALA A 336 -1.30 3.00 24.77
C ALA A 336 -2.20 3.42 25.94
N HIS A 337 -3.14 4.33 25.70
CA HIS A 337 -4.04 4.88 26.72
C HIS A 337 -5.42 4.24 26.74
N VAL A 338 -5.74 3.38 25.76
CA VAL A 338 -7.03 2.71 25.64
C VAL A 338 -6.93 1.30 26.21
N LYS A 339 -7.88 0.91 27.04
CA LYS A 339 -7.93 -0.42 27.64
C LYS A 339 -8.61 -1.41 26.71
N VAL A 340 -8.17 -2.69 26.78
CA VAL A 340 -8.79 -3.80 26.06
C VAL A 340 -10.27 -3.93 26.39
N GLU A 341 -10.68 -3.73 27.65
CA GLU A 341 -12.07 -3.81 28.10
C GLU A 341 -13.00 -2.76 27.45
N ASP A 342 -12.44 -1.64 26.98
CA ASP A 342 -13.18 -0.55 26.35
C ASP A 342 -13.48 -0.83 24.87
N ILE A 343 -12.62 -1.63 24.23
CA ILE A 343 -12.70 -1.91 22.78
C ILE A 343 -13.08 -3.33 22.43
N MET A 344 -13.05 -4.26 23.40
CA MET A 344 -13.35 -5.65 23.12
C MET A 344 -14.82 -5.88 22.76
N THR A 345 -15.07 -6.74 21.81
CA THR A 345 -16.40 -7.33 21.58
C THR A 345 -16.73 -8.25 22.74
N LYS A 346 -17.77 -7.91 23.52
CA LYS A 346 -18.33 -8.74 24.59
C LYS A 346 -19.33 -9.75 24.02
N ASN A 347 -19.61 -10.83 24.75
CA ASN A 347 -20.56 -11.88 24.31
C ASN A 347 -20.18 -12.50 22.94
N VAL A 348 -18.92 -12.85 22.79
CA VAL A 348 -18.38 -13.45 21.57
C VAL A 348 -19.08 -14.77 21.29
N LYS A 349 -19.55 -14.95 20.06
CA LYS A 349 -20.06 -16.25 19.61
C LYS A 349 -18.90 -17.22 19.48
N THR A 350 -19.10 -18.41 20.04
CA THR A 350 -18.11 -19.50 20.02
C THR A 350 -18.63 -20.68 19.20
N VAL A 351 -17.73 -21.55 18.78
CA VAL A 351 -18.08 -22.85 18.15
C VAL A 351 -17.49 -23.99 18.94
N ARG A 352 -18.17 -25.12 18.91
CA ARG A 352 -17.68 -26.34 19.57
C ARG A 352 -16.58 -26.98 18.75
N ALA A 353 -15.64 -27.62 19.43
CA ALA A 353 -14.51 -28.30 18.81
C ALA A 353 -14.90 -29.55 17.99
N ASP A 354 -16.08 -30.12 18.25
CA ASP A 354 -16.60 -31.36 17.66
C ASP A 354 -17.51 -31.15 16.44
N ILE A 355 -17.82 -29.91 16.03
CA ILE A 355 -18.53 -29.66 14.76
C ILE A 355 -17.61 -29.89 13.56
N ASN A 356 -18.19 -30.23 12.41
CA ASN A 356 -17.41 -30.40 11.20
C ASN A 356 -17.19 -29.06 10.43
N VAL A 357 -16.25 -29.09 9.49
CA VAL A 357 -15.86 -27.89 8.73
C VAL A 357 -17.00 -27.38 7.84
N SER A 358 -17.89 -28.26 7.35
CA SER A 358 -19.06 -27.86 6.55
C SER A 358 -20.02 -27.02 7.38
N GLU A 359 -20.37 -27.51 8.59
CA GLU A 359 -21.21 -26.77 9.54
C GLU A 359 -20.59 -25.42 9.95
N LEU A 360 -19.26 -25.38 10.16
CA LEU A 360 -18.54 -24.16 10.47
C LEU A 360 -18.65 -23.15 9.34
N LEU A 361 -18.45 -23.55 8.08
CA LEU A 361 -18.54 -22.67 6.92
C LEU A 361 -19.96 -22.12 6.71
N ASP A 362 -20.98 -22.95 6.92
CA ASP A 362 -22.38 -22.54 6.88
C ASP A 362 -22.69 -21.50 7.97
N LEU A 363 -22.14 -21.71 9.17
CA LEU A 363 -22.27 -20.77 10.28
C LEU A 363 -21.58 -19.43 9.94
N MET A 364 -20.36 -19.47 9.38
CA MET A 364 -19.62 -18.30 8.94
C MET A 364 -20.40 -17.52 7.87
N ALA A 365 -20.93 -18.21 6.87
CA ALA A 365 -21.73 -17.59 5.81
C ALA A 365 -23.03 -16.96 6.36
N LYS A 366 -23.72 -17.64 7.26
CA LYS A 366 -24.99 -17.18 7.84
C LYS A 366 -24.82 -15.99 8.79
N GLN A 367 -23.70 -15.92 9.52
CA GLN A 367 -23.48 -14.92 10.54
C GLN A 367 -22.52 -13.81 10.11
N HIS A 368 -21.93 -13.90 8.91
CA HIS A 368 -20.96 -12.96 8.36
C HIS A 368 -19.71 -12.77 9.26
N HIS A 369 -19.32 -13.81 9.99
CA HIS A 369 -18.10 -13.84 10.79
C HIS A 369 -17.05 -14.72 10.15
N ILE A 370 -15.81 -14.22 10.09
CA ILE A 370 -14.67 -14.91 9.46
C ILE A 370 -13.79 -15.67 10.48
N GLY A 371 -14.21 -15.78 11.73
CA GLY A 371 -13.47 -16.54 12.74
C GLY A 371 -14.16 -16.57 14.08
N TYR A 372 -13.96 -17.69 14.79
CA TYR A 372 -14.60 -17.99 16.07
C TYR A 372 -13.60 -18.53 17.08
N PRO A 373 -13.73 -18.17 18.38
CA PRO A 373 -13.15 -18.96 19.45
C PRO A 373 -13.77 -20.35 19.46
N VAL A 374 -12.94 -21.36 19.64
CA VAL A 374 -13.37 -22.77 19.75
C VAL A 374 -13.39 -23.15 21.22
N VAL A 375 -14.49 -23.75 21.67
CA VAL A 375 -14.66 -24.15 23.05
C VAL A 375 -14.79 -25.68 23.17
N ASN A 376 -14.37 -26.21 24.31
CA ASN A 376 -14.63 -27.62 24.70
C ASN A 376 -16.05 -27.80 25.29
N ASP A 377 -16.38 -29.02 25.73
CA ASP A 377 -17.68 -29.33 26.33
C ASP A 377 -17.96 -28.57 27.64
N ALA A 378 -16.93 -28.14 28.34
CA ALA A 378 -17.05 -27.32 29.53
C ALA A 378 -17.25 -25.83 29.22
N GLY A 379 -17.21 -25.41 27.94
CA GLY A 379 -17.29 -24.01 27.53
C GLY A 379 -15.98 -23.28 27.64
N GLU A 380 -14.86 -23.94 27.93
CA GLU A 380 -13.53 -23.32 28.04
C GLU A 380 -12.94 -23.13 26.64
N PRO A 381 -12.30 -21.96 26.33
CA PRO A 381 -11.66 -21.70 25.03
C PRO A 381 -10.42 -22.62 24.87
N VAL A 382 -10.38 -23.39 23.78
CA VAL A 382 -9.29 -24.30 23.45
C VAL A 382 -8.54 -23.95 22.16
N GLY A 383 -9.04 -22.97 21.42
CA GLY A 383 -8.44 -22.53 20.17
C GLY A 383 -9.20 -21.42 19.49
N ILE A 384 -8.73 -21.07 18.31
CA ILE A 384 -9.40 -20.18 17.36
C ILE A 384 -9.43 -20.88 16.00
N VAL A 385 -10.52 -20.73 15.26
CA VAL A 385 -10.65 -21.17 13.88
C VAL A 385 -11.12 -20.01 13.02
N THR A 386 -10.51 -19.85 11.85
CA THR A 386 -10.87 -18.81 10.89
C THR A 386 -11.31 -19.41 9.56
N LEU A 387 -11.85 -18.55 8.70
CA LEU A 387 -12.21 -18.94 7.33
C LEU A 387 -10.98 -19.44 6.56
N GLU A 388 -9.79 -18.96 6.89
CA GLU A 388 -8.53 -19.37 6.27
C GLU A 388 -8.28 -20.87 6.52
N GLU A 389 -8.27 -21.33 7.78
CA GLU A 389 -8.08 -22.75 8.10
C GLU A 389 -9.21 -23.62 7.53
N ALA A 390 -10.45 -23.13 7.59
CA ALA A 390 -11.60 -23.87 7.07
C ALA A 390 -11.56 -24.01 5.53
N SER A 391 -11.07 -22.98 4.81
CA SER A 391 -10.98 -22.97 3.35
C SER A 391 -9.92 -23.92 2.81
N GLN A 392 -8.88 -24.23 3.61
CA GLN A 392 -7.82 -25.17 3.23
C GLN A 392 -8.31 -26.63 3.14
N ILE A 393 -9.51 -26.91 3.64
CA ILE A 393 -10.07 -28.26 3.60
C ILE A 393 -10.88 -28.46 2.32
N GLY A 394 -10.45 -29.41 1.48
CA GLY A 394 -11.14 -29.79 0.24
C GLY A 394 -12.59 -30.19 0.48
N LYS A 395 -13.49 -29.81 -0.43
CA LYS A 395 -14.95 -29.97 -0.29
C LYS A 395 -15.38 -31.36 0.14
N GLU A 396 -14.74 -32.41 -0.40
CA GLU A 396 -15.03 -33.81 -0.13
C GLU A 396 -14.63 -34.30 1.28
N LYS A 397 -13.85 -33.48 2.01
CA LYS A 397 -13.38 -33.80 3.37
C LYS A 397 -14.06 -32.96 4.46
N ARG A 398 -14.79 -31.91 4.10
CA ARG A 398 -15.36 -30.92 5.03
C ARG A 398 -16.32 -31.59 6.05
N ASP A 399 -17.15 -32.49 5.59
CA ASP A 399 -18.12 -33.21 6.45
C ASP A 399 -17.45 -34.21 7.43
N LYS A 400 -16.21 -34.58 7.13
CA LYS A 400 -15.46 -35.58 7.95
C LYS A 400 -14.36 -34.95 8.80
N THR A 401 -14.02 -33.71 8.57
CA THR A 401 -12.96 -32.98 9.29
C THR A 401 -13.59 -32.15 10.39
N LEU A 402 -13.17 -32.39 11.63
CA LEU A 402 -13.66 -31.62 12.78
C LEU A 402 -12.88 -30.33 12.97
N VAL A 403 -13.52 -29.31 13.54
CA VAL A 403 -12.91 -28.05 13.90
C VAL A 403 -11.69 -28.23 14.80
N SER A 404 -11.73 -29.19 15.73
CA SER A 404 -10.58 -29.53 16.58
C SER A 404 -9.33 -29.98 15.86
N GLN A 405 -9.44 -30.39 14.61
CA GLN A 405 -8.30 -30.82 13.76
C GLN A 405 -7.64 -29.68 13.00
N ILE A 406 -8.36 -28.58 12.77
CA ILE A 406 -7.90 -27.47 11.97
C ILE A 406 -7.68 -26.18 12.77
N MET A 407 -8.27 -26.07 13.97
CA MET A 407 -8.13 -24.88 14.82
C MET A 407 -6.68 -24.63 15.21
N ARG A 408 -6.31 -23.38 15.34
CA ARG A 408 -5.07 -22.96 16.00
C ARG A 408 -5.23 -23.19 17.50
N ARG A 409 -4.47 -24.13 18.03
CA ARG A 409 -4.40 -24.38 19.47
C ARG A 409 -3.53 -23.31 20.14
N LYS A 410 -3.80 -23.01 21.41
CA LYS A 410 -3.15 -21.91 22.15
C LYS A 410 -3.43 -20.55 21.51
N PRO A 411 -4.67 -20.07 21.60
CA PRO A 411 -5.02 -18.74 21.12
C PRO A 411 -4.16 -17.68 21.82
N VAL A 412 -3.89 -16.59 21.13
CA VAL A 412 -3.21 -15.45 21.73
C VAL A 412 -4.18 -14.73 22.66
N GLU A 413 -3.74 -14.47 23.87
CA GLU A 413 -4.57 -13.99 24.98
C GLU A 413 -4.10 -12.62 25.48
N VAL A 414 -5.07 -11.81 25.89
CA VAL A 414 -4.90 -10.53 26.58
C VAL A 414 -5.91 -10.48 27.75
N HIS A 415 -5.75 -9.51 28.64
CA HIS A 415 -6.64 -9.29 29.77
C HIS A 415 -7.36 -7.93 29.64
N PRO A 416 -8.50 -7.72 30.29
CA PRO A 416 -9.24 -6.45 30.23
C PRO A 416 -8.40 -5.21 30.56
N GLY A 417 -7.49 -5.34 31.54
CA GLY A 417 -6.60 -4.27 31.98
C GLY A 417 -5.39 -3.97 31.08
N ASP A 418 -5.11 -4.86 30.10
CA ASP A 418 -4.05 -4.61 29.11
C ASP A 418 -4.44 -3.44 28.21
N THR A 419 -3.47 -2.84 27.51
CA THR A 419 -3.75 -1.76 26.57
C THR A 419 -4.10 -2.29 25.19
N ALA A 420 -4.79 -1.48 24.40
CA ALA A 420 -5.03 -1.78 22.99
C ALA A 420 -3.70 -1.95 22.23
N LEU A 421 -2.64 -1.25 22.64
CA LEU A 421 -1.29 -1.41 22.11
C LEU A 421 -0.71 -2.79 22.44
N ASP A 422 -0.93 -3.32 23.65
CA ASP A 422 -0.48 -4.66 24.02
C ASP A 422 -1.19 -5.72 23.18
N ALA A 423 -2.50 -5.57 22.96
CA ALA A 423 -3.26 -6.41 22.06
C ALA A 423 -2.71 -6.36 20.61
N PHE A 424 -2.40 -5.16 20.13
CA PHE A 424 -1.81 -4.93 18.83
C PHE A 424 -0.43 -5.59 18.67
N LYS A 425 0.47 -5.40 19.67
CA LYS A 425 1.80 -6.03 19.67
C LYS A 425 1.72 -7.55 19.65
N LYS A 426 0.83 -8.14 20.48
CA LYS A 426 0.59 -9.58 20.47
C LYS A 426 0.02 -10.08 19.15
N MET A 427 -0.92 -9.36 18.53
CA MET A 427 -1.43 -9.71 17.19
C MET A 427 -0.32 -9.70 16.14
N SER A 428 0.62 -8.75 16.23
CA SER A 428 1.76 -8.64 15.34
C SER A 428 2.78 -9.76 15.56
N GLU A 429 3.15 -10.03 16.82
CA GLU A 429 4.13 -11.04 17.20
C GLU A 429 3.69 -12.45 16.78
N PHE A 430 2.41 -12.79 17.01
CA PHE A 430 1.87 -14.10 16.72
C PHE A 430 1.14 -14.19 15.37
N GLU A 431 1.25 -13.15 14.54
CA GLU A 431 0.68 -13.11 13.19
C GLU A 431 -0.81 -13.45 13.13
N THR A 432 -1.57 -12.95 14.11
CA THR A 432 -3.01 -13.18 14.20
C THR A 432 -3.81 -11.90 14.00
N GLY A 433 -4.99 -12.00 13.43
CA GLY A 433 -5.91 -10.87 13.27
C GLY A 433 -6.82 -10.64 14.49
N ARG A 434 -6.69 -11.47 15.54
CA ARG A 434 -7.56 -11.42 16.72
C ARG A 434 -6.90 -12.04 17.93
N VAL A 435 -7.26 -11.55 19.12
CA VAL A 435 -6.81 -12.07 20.42
C VAL A 435 -8.01 -12.30 21.32
N LEU A 436 -7.95 -13.33 22.15
CA LEU A 436 -8.99 -13.60 23.15
C LEU A 436 -8.76 -12.77 24.40
N VAL A 437 -9.81 -12.22 24.98
CA VAL A 437 -9.77 -11.51 26.24
C VAL A 437 -10.19 -12.46 27.36
N MET A 438 -9.24 -12.84 28.19
CA MET A 438 -9.42 -13.83 29.25
C MET A 438 -9.59 -13.16 30.60
N ASP A 439 -10.32 -13.79 31.50
CA ASP A 439 -10.47 -13.33 32.86
C ASP A 439 -9.13 -13.55 33.62
N PRO A 440 -8.52 -12.49 34.20
CA PRO A 440 -7.25 -12.63 34.93
C PRO A 440 -7.36 -13.50 36.19
N ALA A 441 -8.57 -13.66 36.75
CA ALA A 441 -8.81 -14.51 37.91
C ALA A 441 -9.15 -15.97 37.52
N ASP A 442 -9.59 -16.20 36.30
CA ASP A 442 -9.94 -17.53 35.78
C ASP A 442 -9.49 -17.64 34.31
N SER A 443 -8.33 -18.22 34.09
CA SER A 443 -7.73 -18.39 32.75
C SER A 443 -8.56 -19.27 31.79
N LYS A 444 -9.67 -19.87 32.24
CA LYS A 444 -10.59 -20.69 31.44
C LYS A 444 -11.82 -19.89 30.99
N LYS A 445 -12.01 -18.69 31.52
CA LYS A 445 -13.19 -17.86 31.25
C LYS A 445 -12.91 -16.81 30.16
N LEU A 446 -13.60 -16.96 29.03
CA LEU A 446 -13.58 -16.00 27.95
C LEU A 446 -14.49 -14.81 28.29
N LEU A 447 -13.92 -13.58 28.29
CA LEU A 447 -14.65 -12.33 28.53
C LEU A 447 -15.01 -11.61 27.24
N GLY A 448 -14.17 -11.75 26.20
CA GLY A 448 -14.35 -11.03 24.95
C GLY A 448 -13.31 -11.41 23.92
N MET A 449 -13.30 -10.67 22.82
CA MET A 449 -12.32 -10.78 21.76
C MET A 449 -11.99 -9.37 21.22
N VAL A 450 -10.74 -9.12 20.93
CA VAL A 450 -10.30 -7.94 20.19
C VAL A 450 -9.83 -8.37 18.81
N THR A 451 -10.28 -7.67 17.81
CA THR A 451 -9.89 -7.85 16.41
C THR A 451 -9.12 -6.65 15.90
N LYS A 452 -8.47 -6.77 14.73
CA LYS A 452 -7.83 -5.62 14.08
C LYS A 452 -8.82 -4.49 13.80
N ASN A 453 -10.10 -4.81 13.51
CA ASN A 453 -11.11 -3.79 13.29
C ASN A 453 -11.37 -2.94 14.55
N ASP A 454 -11.44 -3.57 15.73
CA ASP A 454 -11.63 -2.86 17.00
C ASP A 454 -10.48 -1.88 17.26
N LEU A 455 -9.24 -2.30 16.96
CA LEU A 455 -8.06 -1.42 17.04
C LEU A 455 -8.13 -0.27 16.02
N MET A 456 -8.60 -0.54 14.81
CA MET A 456 -8.77 0.48 13.76
C MET A 456 -9.81 1.53 14.15
N HIS A 457 -10.94 1.10 14.75
CA HIS A 457 -11.95 2.02 15.28
C HIS A 457 -11.36 2.97 16.32
N THR A 458 -10.62 2.42 17.26
CA THR A 458 -9.95 3.22 18.31
C THR A 458 -9.06 4.30 17.73
N LEU A 459 -8.31 3.98 16.66
CA LEU A 459 -7.43 4.91 15.99
C LEU A 459 -8.17 6.04 15.28
N ILE A 460 -9.32 5.72 14.70
CA ILE A 460 -10.14 6.69 13.98
C ILE A 460 -10.88 7.62 14.95
N GLU A 461 -11.30 7.12 16.11
CA GLU A 461 -12.00 7.92 17.11
C GLU A 461 -11.10 8.91 17.84
N GLN A 462 -9.79 8.62 17.91
CA GLN A 462 -8.80 9.47 18.58
C GLN A 462 -8.02 10.38 17.63
N SER A 463 -8.27 10.31 16.32
CA SER A 463 -7.69 11.16 15.27
C SER A 463 -8.60 12.31 14.90
#